data_b70bb79797052e72ecd345f3c4f13013
#
_entry.id   b70bb79797052e72ecd345f3c4f13013
#
_cell.length_a   1.000
_cell.length_b   1.000
_cell.length_c   1.000
_cell.angle_alpha   90.00
_cell.angle_beta   90.00
_cell.angle_gamma   90.00
#
_symmetry.space_group_name_H-M   'P 1'
#
loop_
_entity.id
_entity.type
_entity.pdbx_description
1 polymer ?
#
loop_
_entity_poly.entity_id
_entity_poly.type
_entity_poly.pdbx_seq_one_letter_code
_entity_poly.pdbx_strand_id
1 'polypeptide(L)'
;MSSATIPSLPGNGLAHSSAQCCRFVPKLVNGAAMPSVVMQLIIVLSWLAIPVGLVCVIDDWLLKPRRLLAAEPAREPAFVAWCYRALPVLLVAVVLRIFAAEALNFSAVLLLISVVTGIVWLIDALLLSRRRAAAATAAGRDPLSTPEPTTVDYARSFFPVALAVLLVRSFLFEPFRIPSDSMMPTLLDGDFILVEKFAYGLRLPITHTKILSTGEPHRGDVVVFRYPPKPTEDYIKRVVGLPGDHVVVDHDRLTINGKKIPLRIDGTYNDGCYQNMQLGTEDLGHHVHHVLLCPVPLEVTADPLPSCPRSDARGYICGGNPPPDALPLFEQSLVKMDVPAKRYVMIGDNRDNSDDSRVWGFVPQRNLVGRATYIWFNWDINRKGGPIWSRIGKKIK
;
A
#
# COMPACT_ATOMS: atom_id res chain seq x y z
N MET A 1 -58.95 -28.85 -28.55
CA MET A 1 -60.22 -28.12 -28.40
C MET A 1 -60.17 -27.41 -27.05
N SER A 2 -60.40 -26.14 -27.13
CA SER A 2 -60.65 -25.15 -26.07
C SER A 2 -59.49 -24.61 -25.26
N SER A 3 -58.94 -23.56 -25.79
CA SER A 3 -58.09 -22.57 -25.09
C SER A 3 -58.96 -21.72 -24.14
N ALA A 4 -58.49 -21.59 -22.90
CA ALA A 4 -59.05 -20.62 -21.95
C ALA A 4 -58.04 -19.47 -21.75
N THR A 5 -58.40 -18.33 -22.25
CA THR A 5 -57.75 -17.01 -22.06
C THR A 5 -58.03 -16.50 -20.66
N ILE A 6 -56.97 -16.08 -19.93
CA ILE A 6 -57.07 -15.38 -18.66
C ILE A 6 -56.91 -13.90 -18.92
N PRO A 7 -57.74 -13.01 -18.35
CA PRO A 7 -57.71 -11.55 -18.60
C PRO A 7 -56.61 -10.83 -17.82
N SER A 8 -55.96 -9.88 -18.48
CA SER A 8 -55.00 -8.94 -17.94
C SER A 8 -55.65 -7.97 -16.91
N LEU A 9 -55.06 -7.87 -15.71
CA LEU A 9 -55.35 -6.83 -14.73
C LEU A 9 -54.48 -5.59 -14.98
N PRO A 10 -55.02 -4.38 -14.71
CA PRO A 10 -54.34 -3.12 -15.02
C PRO A 10 -53.19 -2.82 -14.09
N GLY A 11 -52.10 -2.30 -14.66
CA GLY A 11 -50.91 -1.91 -13.96
C GLY A 11 -51.10 -0.76 -12.98
N ASN A 12 -50.76 -0.97 -11.74
CA ASN A 12 -50.45 0.08 -10.79
C ASN A 12 -48.95 0.37 -10.85
N GLY A 13 -48.62 1.56 -11.34
CA GLY A 13 -47.27 2.07 -11.37
C GLY A 13 -46.74 2.29 -9.94
N LEU A 14 -46.03 1.33 -9.41
CA LEU A 14 -45.10 1.54 -8.31
C LEU A 14 -43.74 1.79 -8.93
N ALA A 15 -43.26 3.03 -8.75
CA ALA A 15 -41.91 3.42 -9.09
C ALA A 15 -40.93 2.45 -8.43
N HIS A 16 -40.38 1.52 -9.20
CA HIS A 16 -39.19 0.79 -8.81
C HIS A 16 -38.06 1.81 -8.68
N SER A 17 -37.76 2.24 -7.46
CA SER A 17 -36.47 2.78 -7.16
C SER A 17 -35.47 1.63 -7.33
N SER A 18 -34.99 1.47 -8.55
CA SER A 18 -33.88 0.58 -8.85
C SER A 18 -32.71 1.02 -7.97
N ALA A 19 -32.46 0.27 -6.88
CA ALA A 19 -31.19 0.30 -6.19
C ALA A 19 -30.13 0.01 -7.25
N GLN A 20 -29.45 1.06 -7.70
CA GLN A 20 -28.44 0.98 -8.74
C GLN A 20 -27.22 0.34 -8.09
N CYS A 21 -27.18 -1.00 -8.09
CA CYS A 21 -26.02 -1.76 -7.71
C CYS A 21 -24.84 -1.34 -8.55
N CYS A 22 -23.79 -0.81 -7.93
CA CYS A 22 -22.52 -0.63 -8.58
C CYS A 22 -22.05 -2.00 -9.06
N ARG A 23 -22.12 -2.26 -10.35
CA ARG A 23 -21.40 -3.36 -10.95
C ARG A 23 -19.93 -3.05 -10.78
N PHE A 24 -19.28 -3.64 -9.78
CA PHE A 24 -17.85 -3.73 -9.80
C PHE A 24 -17.50 -4.62 -10.99
N VAL A 25 -17.11 -3.98 -12.06
CA VAL A 25 -16.22 -4.65 -13.01
C VAL A 25 -15.01 -5.01 -12.15
N PRO A 26 -14.63 -6.32 -12.04
CA PRO A 26 -13.38 -6.62 -11.37
C PRO A 26 -12.40 -5.63 -11.96
N LYS A 27 -11.80 -4.79 -11.14
CA LYS A 27 -10.56 -4.18 -11.51
C LYS A 27 -9.65 -5.38 -11.78
N LEU A 28 -9.72 -5.91 -12.99
CA LEU A 28 -8.47 -5.96 -13.69
C LEU A 28 -7.80 -4.69 -13.26
N VAL A 29 -6.74 -4.77 -12.51
CA VAL A 29 -5.69 -3.76 -12.50
C VAL A 29 -5.09 -3.83 -13.91
N ASN A 30 -5.91 -3.53 -14.87
CA ASN A 30 -5.60 -2.90 -16.11
C ASN A 30 -5.47 -1.41 -15.76
N GLY A 31 -4.51 -1.09 -14.94
CA GLY A 31 -3.64 -0.02 -15.32
C GLY A 31 -3.33 -0.38 -16.75
N ALA A 32 -3.78 0.43 -17.74
CA ALA A 32 -3.72 0.11 -19.15
C ALA A 32 -2.46 -0.67 -19.41
N ALA A 33 -2.59 -2.01 -19.62
CA ALA A 33 -1.42 -2.88 -19.68
C ALA A 33 -0.60 -2.26 -20.79
N MET A 34 0.57 -1.71 -20.47
CA MET A 34 1.40 -1.03 -21.45
C MET A 34 1.47 -1.96 -22.64
N PRO A 35 1.23 -1.48 -23.88
CA PRO A 35 1.26 -2.35 -25.05
C PRO A 35 2.46 -3.26 -24.93
N SER A 36 2.33 -4.54 -25.19
CA SER A 36 3.41 -5.54 -25.01
C SER A 36 4.72 -5.09 -25.66
N VAL A 37 4.63 -4.38 -26.78
CA VAL A 37 5.74 -3.77 -27.48
C VAL A 37 6.44 -2.69 -26.66
N VAL A 38 5.68 -1.82 -25.96
CA VAL A 38 6.27 -0.76 -25.12
C VAL A 38 6.98 -1.36 -23.91
N MET A 39 6.40 -2.39 -23.31
CA MET A 39 7.02 -3.11 -22.18
C MET A 39 8.31 -3.82 -22.63
N GLN A 40 8.31 -4.48 -23.78
CA GLN A 40 9.51 -5.10 -24.35
C GLN A 40 10.60 -4.05 -24.63
N LEU A 41 10.25 -2.90 -25.19
CA LEU A 41 11.18 -1.79 -25.42
C LEU A 41 11.80 -1.30 -24.10
N ILE A 42 11.01 -1.08 -23.05
CA ILE A 42 11.48 -0.69 -21.72
C ILE A 42 12.46 -1.74 -21.17
N ILE A 43 12.16 -3.02 -21.33
CA ILE A 43 13.04 -4.11 -20.89
C ILE A 43 14.37 -4.05 -21.62
N VAL A 44 14.37 -3.95 -22.95
CA VAL A 44 15.60 -3.87 -23.77
C VAL A 44 16.42 -2.64 -23.39
N LEU A 45 15.82 -1.47 -23.32
CA LEU A 45 16.49 -0.23 -22.93
C LEU A 45 17.08 -0.32 -21.52
N SER A 46 16.37 -0.95 -20.58
CA SER A 46 16.87 -1.13 -19.21
C SER A 46 18.11 -2.05 -19.15
N TRP A 47 18.19 -3.07 -20.01
CA TRP A 47 19.40 -3.91 -20.12
C TRP A 47 20.56 -3.19 -20.78
N LEU A 48 20.29 -2.30 -21.74
CA LEU A 48 21.32 -1.46 -22.38
C LEU A 48 21.93 -0.45 -21.39
N ALA A 49 21.23 -0.07 -20.34
CA ALA A 49 21.76 0.81 -19.31
C ALA A 49 23.02 0.24 -18.62
N ILE A 50 23.13 -1.08 -18.51
CA ILE A 50 24.29 -1.74 -17.86
C ILE A 50 25.59 -1.52 -18.64
N PRO A 51 25.71 -1.94 -19.92
CA PRO A 51 26.97 -1.74 -20.67
C PRO A 51 27.28 -0.26 -20.93
N VAL A 52 26.25 0.58 -21.18
CA VAL A 52 26.45 2.02 -21.36
C VAL A 52 26.93 2.67 -20.06
N GLY A 53 26.32 2.33 -18.94
CA GLY A 53 26.74 2.81 -17.61
C GLY A 53 28.18 2.37 -17.29
N LEU A 54 28.53 1.12 -17.59
CA LEU A 54 29.89 0.62 -17.37
C LEU A 54 30.93 1.39 -18.20
N VAL A 55 30.64 1.71 -19.47
CA VAL A 55 31.50 2.55 -20.30
C VAL A 55 31.68 3.94 -19.68
N CYS A 56 30.59 4.55 -19.25
CA CYS A 56 30.65 5.88 -18.58
C CYS A 56 31.48 5.83 -17.28
N VAL A 57 31.33 4.79 -16.45
CA VAL A 57 32.11 4.62 -15.22
C VAL A 57 33.60 4.41 -15.55
N ILE A 58 33.92 3.53 -16.47
CA ILE A 58 35.32 3.28 -16.88
C ILE A 58 35.96 4.56 -17.44
N ASP A 59 35.24 5.28 -18.28
CA ASP A 59 35.73 6.54 -18.83
C ASP A 59 35.97 7.57 -17.72
N ASP A 60 34.97 7.80 -16.87
CA ASP A 60 35.02 8.83 -15.83
C ASP A 60 36.13 8.57 -14.80
N TRP A 61 36.39 7.29 -14.48
CA TRP A 61 37.37 6.91 -13.46
C TRP A 61 38.78 6.65 -13.97
N LEU A 62 38.92 6.13 -15.18
CA LEU A 62 40.21 5.68 -15.67
C LEU A 62 40.72 6.48 -16.88
N LEU A 63 39.83 6.80 -17.81
CA LEU A 63 40.26 7.40 -19.08
C LEU A 63 40.22 8.92 -19.06
N LYS A 64 39.18 9.52 -18.54
CA LYS A 64 39.03 10.98 -18.44
C LYS A 64 40.11 11.65 -17.59
N PRO A 65 40.48 11.14 -16.38
CA PRO A 65 41.61 11.72 -15.64
C PRO A 65 42.93 11.65 -16.40
N ARG A 66 43.19 10.52 -17.11
CA ARG A 66 44.40 10.38 -17.94
C ARG A 66 44.41 11.36 -19.08
N ARG A 67 43.27 11.56 -19.76
CA ARG A 67 43.15 12.53 -20.85
C ARG A 67 43.38 13.96 -20.38
N LEU A 68 42.85 14.30 -19.21
CA LEU A 68 43.01 15.64 -18.63
C LEU A 68 44.43 15.93 -18.13
N LEU A 69 45.17 14.90 -17.71
CA LEU A 69 46.56 15.03 -17.25
C LEU A 69 47.59 14.98 -18.40
N ALA A 70 47.19 14.64 -19.60
CA ALA A 70 48.09 14.64 -20.78
C ALA A 70 48.54 16.07 -21.11
N ALA A 71 49.74 16.20 -21.70
CA ALA A 71 50.34 17.48 -22.09
C ALA A 71 49.46 18.25 -23.10
N GLU A 72 48.79 17.49 -24.00
CA GLU A 72 47.74 18.00 -24.86
C GLU A 72 46.41 17.31 -24.49
N PRO A 73 45.38 18.05 -24.08
CA PRO A 73 44.08 17.47 -23.72
C PRO A 73 43.47 16.77 -24.96
N ALA A 74 43.39 15.44 -24.91
CA ALA A 74 42.75 14.67 -25.98
C ALA A 74 41.21 14.87 -25.93
N ARG A 75 40.62 15.04 -27.13
CA ARG A 75 39.15 15.13 -27.25
C ARG A 75 38.49 13.84 -26.79
N GLU A 76 37.31 14.00 -26.20
CA GLU A 76 36.46 12.88 -25.79
C GLU A 76 36.06 12.06 -27.03
N PRO A 77 36.22 10.72 -27.02
CA PRO A 77 35.78 9.88 -28.13
C PRO A 77 34.26 10.02 -28.38
N ALA A 78 33.85 10.16 -29.63
CA ALA A 78 32.47 10.38 -30.02
C ALA A 78 31.51 9.29 -29.44
N PHE A 79 31.97 8.04 -29.36
CA PHE A 79 31.23 6.94 -28.75
C PHE A 79 30.97 7.18 -27.26
N VAL A 80 31.95 7.65 -26.50
CA VAL A 80 31.83 7.95 -25.07
C VAL A 80 30.86 9.10 -24.84
N ALA A 81 30.98 10.19 -25.62
CA ALA A 81 30.04 11.30 -25.57
C ALA A 81 28.61 10.86 -25.89
N TRP A 82 28.43 9.91 -26.79
CA TRP A 82 27.10 9.31 -27.04
C TRP A 82 26.59 8.53 -25.82
N CYS A 83 27.45 7.72 -25.17
CA CYS A 83 27.09 6.99 -23.96
C CYS A 83 26.59 7.92 -22.86
N TYR A 84 27.27 9.03 -22.58
CA TYR A 84 26.84 10.02 -21.60
C TYR A 84 25.49 10.67 -21.93
N ARG A 85 25.19 10.91 -23.19
CA ARG A 85 23.90 11.45 -23.65
C ARG A 85 22.76 10.43 -23.54
N ALA A 86 23.05 9.16 -23.81
CA ALA A 86 22.06 8.08 -23.77
C ALA A 86 21.73 7.64 -22.34
N LEU A 87 22.69 7.73 -21.41
CA LEU A 87 22.55 7.22 -20.04
C LEU A 87 21.30 7.74 -19.29
N PRO A 88 20.96 9.03 -19.31
CA PRO A 88 19.75 9.52 -18.63
C PRO A 88 18.45 8.88 -19.14
N VAL A 89 18.34 8.71 -20.47
CA VAL A 89 17.17 8.07 -21.10
C VAL A 89 17.07 6.59 -20.70
N LEU A 90 18.21 5.90 -20.66
CA LEU A 90 18.27 4.50 -20.24
C LEU A 90 17.94 4.35 -18.76
N LEU A 91 18.37 5.27 -17.89
CA LEU A 91 18.01 5.28 -16.48
C LEU A 91 16.51 5.51 -16.26
N VAL A 92 15.88 6.37 -17.07
CA VAL A 92 14.40 6.52 -17.04
C VAL A 92 13.72 5.19 -17.40
N ALA A 93 14.23 4.45 -18.39
CA ALA A 93 13.69 3.12 -18.72
C ALA A 93 13.84 2.13 -17.55
N VAL A 94 14.98 2.16 -16.85
CA VAL A 94 15.18 1.34 -15.63
C VAL A 94 14.17 1.71 -14.55
N VAL A 95 13.93 3.00 -14.30
CA VAL A 95 12.94 3.48 -13.34
C VAL A 95 11.53 3.04 -13.72
N LEU A 96 11.14 3.23 -14.99
CA LEU A 96 9.82 2.78 -15.47
C LEU A 96 9.65 1.27 -15.34
N ARG A 97 10.69 0.47 -15.62
CA ARG A 97 10.66 -0.97 -15.40
C ARG A 97 10.49 -1.35 -13.93
N ILE A 98 11.16 -0.64 -13.02
CA ILE A 98 11.02 -0.83 -11.57
C ILE A 98 9.58 -0.57 -11.13
N PHE A 99 8.96 0.52 -11.62
CA PHE A 99 7.56 0.85 -11.32
C PHE A 99 6.56 -0.12 -11.95
N ALA A 100 6.86 -0.65 -13.14
CA ALA A 100 6.00 -1.61 -13.81
C ALA A 100 6.08 -3.03 -13.22
N ALA A 101 7.15 -3.35 -12.50
CA ALA A 101 7.33 -4.63 -11.84
C ALA A 101 6.69 -4.59 -10.44
N GLU A 102 5.41 -4.96 -10.34
CA GLU A 102 4.65 -5.02 -9.08
C GLU A 102 5.33 -5.86 -7.97
N ALA A 103 6.27 -6.72 -8.34
CA ALA A 103 6.98 -7.63 -7.45
C ALA A 103 8.22 -7.01 -6.76
N LEU A 104 8.66 -5.80 -7.15
CA LEU A 104 9.86 -5.21 -6.57
C LEU A 104 9.57 -4.50 -5.26
N ASN A 105 10.18 -5.02 -4.20
CA ASN A 105 10.16 -4.35 -2.90
C ASN A 105 10.90 -3.01 -2.98
N PHE A 106 10.16 -1.91 -2.93
CA PHE A 106 10.72 -0.55 -3.02
C PHE A 106 11.81 -0.29 -1.97
N SER A 107 11.69 -0.89 -0.76
CA SER A 107 12.72 -0.78 0.27
C SER A 107 14.03 -1.48 -0.13
N ALA A 108 13.94 -2.61 -0.88
CA ALA A 108 15.11 -3.29 -1.41
C ALA A 108 15.83 -2.45 -2.48
N VAL A 109 15.07 -1.78 -3.34
CA VAL A 109 15.63 -0.86 -4.36
C VAL A 109 16.34 0.32 -3.70
N LEU A 110 15.72 0.95 -2.70
CA LEU A 110 16.35 2.04 -1.94
C LEU A 110 17.60 1.59 -1.21
N LEU A 111 17.59 0.39 -0.63
CA LEU A 111 18.77 -0.18 0.02
C LEU A 111 19.90 -0.38 -1.00
N LEU A 112 19.60 -0.98 -2.15
CA LEU A 112 20.57 -1.18 -3.22
C LEU A 112 21.18 0.14 -3.69
N ILE A 113 20.36 1.15 -3.96
CA ILE A 113 20.82 2.48 -4.36
C ILE A 113 21.71 3.08 -3.27
N SER A 114 21.29 3.03 -2.00
CA SER A 114 22.09 3.56 -0.89
C SER A 114 23.42 2.83 -0.74
N VAL A 115 23.42 1.51 -0.84
CA VAL A 115 24.66 0.70 -0.74
C VAL A 115 25.60 1.00 -1.90
N VAL A 116 25.10 1.00 -3.14
CA VAL A 116 25.92 1.24 -4.33
C VAL A 116 26.52 2.66 -4.30
N THR A 117 25.69 3.68 -4.08
CA THR A 117 26.18 5.08 -4.03
C THR A 117 27.12 5.30 -2.84
N GLY A 118 26.84 4.69 -1.68
CA GLY A 118 27.71 4.75 -0.51
C GLY A 118 29.08 4.09 -0.76
N ILE A 119 29.10 2.92 -1.41
CA ILE A 119 30.34 2.22 -1.76
C ILE A 119 31.16 3.04 -2.76
N VAL A 120 30.53 3.57 -3.82
CA VAL A 120 31.19 4.42 -4.82
C VAL A 120 31.86 5.63 -4.14
N TRP A 121 31.10 6.35 -3.32
CA TRP A 121 31.64 7.48 -2.58
C TRP A 121 32.76 7.09 -1.62
N LEU A 122 32.60 5.98 -0.87
CA LEU A 122 33.61 5.52 0.11
C LEU A 122 34.91 5.11 -0.57
N ILE A 123 34.84 4.35 -1.66
CA ILE A 123 36.03 3.94 -2.46
C ILE A 123 36.77 5.20 -2.95
N ASP A 124 36.04 6.16 -3.46
CA ASP A 124 36.65 7.40 -3.93
C ASP A 124 37.33 8.16 -2.76
N ALA A 125 36.61 8.39 -1.68
CA ALA A 125 37.11 9.14 -0.52
C ALA A 125 38.36 8.49 0.12
N LEU A 126 38.41 7.18 0.17
CA LEU A 126 39.53 6.47 0.85
C LEU A 126 40.72 6.18 -0.08
N LEU A 127 40.49 5.89 -1.34
CA LEU A 127 41.52 5.37 -2.25
C LEU A 127 41.82 6.25 -3.43
N LEU A 128 40.81 6.75 -4.15
CA LEU A 128 41.01 7.38 -5.45
C LEU A 128 41.26 8.88 -5.37
N SER A 129 40.63 9.58 -4.45
CA SER A 129 40.85 11.03 -4.24
C SER A 129 42.33 11.33 -3.92
N ARG A 130 42.95 10.53 -3.05
CA ARG A 130 44.36 10.65 -2.69
C ARG A 130 45.28 10.38 -3.90
N ARG A 131 44.96 9.37 -4.71
CA ARG A 131 45.72 9.04 -5.92
C ARG A 131 45.60 10.15 -6.98
N ARG A 132 44.43 10.72 -7.15
CA ARG A 132 44.20 11.87 -8.06
C ARG A 132 44.98 13.09 -7.60
N ALA A 133 44.95 13.42 -6.31
CA ALA A 133 45.72 14.53 -5.76
C ALA A 133 47.21 14.35 -5.97
N ALA A 134 47.77 13.15 -5.67
CA ALA A 134 49.18 12.84 -5.90
C ALA A 134 49.57 12.94 -7.38
N ALA A 135 48.74 12.44 -8.30
CA ALA A 135 48.99 12.53 -9.74
C ALA A 135 48.93 13.98 -10.25
N ALA A 136 48.05 14.81 -9.72
CA ALA A 136 47.97 16.22 -10.04
C ALA A 136 49.23 16.98 -9.60
N THR A 137 49.69 16.72 -8.36
CA THR A 137 50.93 17.31 -7.82
C THR A 137 52.17 16.90 -8.69
N ALA A 138 52.24 15.61 -9.05
CA ALA A 138 53.30 15.11 -9.93
C ALA A 138 53.28 15.75 -11.33
N ALA A 139 52.12 16.17 -11.81
CA ALA A 139 51.93 16.88 -13.07
C ALA A 139 52.11 18.41 -12.96
N GLY A 140 52.49 18.93 -11.77
CA GLY A 140 52.65 20.40 -11.52
C GLY A 140 51.34 21.15 -11.51
N ARG A 141 50.23 20.49 -11.25
CA ARG A 141 48.85 21.07 -11.17
C ARG A 141 48.40 21.15 -9.71
N ASP A 142 47.55 22.16 -9.40
CA ASP A 142 46.91 22.23 -8.11
C ASP A 142 45.99 21.03 -7.87
N PRO A 143 46.18 20.22 -6.80
CA PRO A 143 45.34 19.08 -6.46
C PRO A 143 43.86 19.43 -6.31
N LEU A 144 43.55 20.66 -5.87
CA LEU A 144 42.18 21.14 -5.70
C LEU A 144 41.49 21.49 -7.02
N SER A 145 42.26 21.69 -8.09
CA SER A 145 41.73 22.02 -9.42
C SER A 145 41.39 20.78 -10.27
N THR A 146 41.68 19.57 -9.78
CA THR A 146 41.33 18.34 -10.49
C THR A 146 39.83 18.03 -10.32
N PRO A 147 39.06 17.98 -11.41
CA PRO A 147 37.63 17.70 -11.33
C PRO A 147 37.38 16.29 -10.77
N GLU A 148 36.43 16.19 -9.84
CA GLU A 148 35.93 14.89 -9.37
C GLU A 148 35.25 14.14 -10.54
N PRO A 149 35.32 12.80 -10.57
CA PRO A 149 34.54 12.02 -11.51
C PRO A 149 33.04 12.31 -11.34
N THR A 150 32.33 12.46 -12.44
CA THR A 150 30.89 12.77 -12.44
C THR A 150 30.07 11.72 -11.69
N THR A 151 30.47 10.46 -11.79
CA THR A 151 29.84 9.34 -11.04
C THR A 151 30.01 9.46 -9.54
N VAL A 152 31.15 9.97 -9.07
CA VAL A 152 31.43 10.21 -7.65
C VAL A 152 30.60 11.38 -7.14
N ASP A 153 30.53 12.47 -7.90
CA ASP A 153 29.73 13.65 -7.57
C ASP A 153 28.24 13.28 -7.41
N TYR A 154 27.67 12.52 -8.34
CA TYR A 154 26.32 11.98 -8.19
C TYR A 154 26.18 11.04 -6.98
N ALA A 155 27.11 10.11 -6.80
CA ALA A 155 27.04 9.19 -5.65
C ALA A 155 27.07 9.97 -4.32
N ARG A 156 27.94 10.96 -4.19
CA ARG A 156 28.05 11.84 -3.02
C ARG A 156 26.77 12.64 -2.75
N SER A 157 26.12 13.13 -3.82
CA SER A 157 24.89 13.93 -3.72
C SER A 157 23.67 13.07 -3.40
N PHE A 158 23.54 11.89 -4.03
CA PHE A 158 22.36 11.03 -3.86
C PHE A 158 22.41 10.13 -2.63
N PHE A 159 23.59 9.69 -2.19
CA PHE A 159 23.73 8.80 -1.04
C PHE A 159 23.03 9.30 0.23
N PRO A 160 23.26 10.53 0.72
CA PRO A 160 22.62 11.01 1.94
C PRO A 160 21.09 11.10 1.80
N VAL A 161 20.59 11.48 0.63
CA VAL A 161 19.15 11.56 0.37
C VAL A 161 18.53 10.17 0.34
N ALA A 162 19.11 9.24 -0.41
CA ALA A 162 18.63 7.86 -0.50
C ALA A 162 18.66 7.18 0.87
N LEU A 163 19.73 7.37 1.63
CA LEU A 163 19.86 6.85 2.99
C LEU A 163 18.81 7.45 3.93
N ALA A 164 18.60 8.76 3.89
CA ALA A 164 17.59 9.43 4.72
C ALA A 164 16.18 8.90 4.42
N VAL A 165 15.81 8.79 3.13
CA VAL A 165 14.52 8.24 2.71
C VAL A 165 14.39 6.77 3.16
N LEU A 166 15.45 5.97 3.00
CA LEU A 166 15.47 4.59 3.45
C LEU A 166 15.24 4.48 4.96
N LEU A 167 15.93 5.30 5.77
CA LEU A 167 15.79 5.29 7.23
C LEU A 167 14.39 5.73 7.67
N VAL A 168 13.88 6.83 7.12
CA VAL A 168 12.53 7.32 7.43
C VAL A 168 11.49 6.24 7.10
N ARG A 169 11.53 5.70 5.87
CA ARG A 169 10.57 4.68 5.43
C ARG A 169 10.71 3.35 6.18
N SER A 170 11.92 2.95 6.55
CA SER A 170 12.16 1.68 7.23
C SER A 170 11.74 1.71 8.69
N PHE A 171 11.96 2.83 9.37
CA PHE A 171 11.85 2.90 10.84
C PHE A 171 10.77 3.85 11.35
N LEU A 172 10.44 4.90 10.61
CA LEU A 172 9.51 5.91 11.09
C LEU A 172 8.12 5.77 10.46
N PHE A 173 8.00 6.12 9.20
CA PHE A 173 6.71 6.23 8.53
C PHE A 173 6.70 5.55 7.17
N GLU A 174 5.62 4.85 6.88
CA GLU A 174 5.38 4.27 5.56
C GLU A 174 4.02 4.71 5.03
N PRO A 175 3.97 5.29 3.81
CA PRO A 175 2.70 5.59 3.16
C PRO A 175 2.07 4.32 2.59
N PHE A 176 0.78 4.12 2.85
CA PHE A 176 -0.04 3.06 2.26
C PHE A 176 -1.23 3.67 1.54
N ARG A 177 -1.63 3.05 0.42
CA ARG A 177 -2.89 3.35 -0.25
C ARG A 177 -3.93 2.33 0.20
N ILE A 178 -5.13 2.81 0.49
CA ILE A 178 -6.28 1.97 0.82
C ILE A 178 -6.95 1.53 -0.48
N PRO A 179 -6.98 0.22 -0.78
CA PRO A 179 -7.56 -0.29 -2.01
C PRO A 179 -8.96 -0.87 -1.81
N SER A 180 -9.53 -0.81 -0.60
CA SER A 180 -10.78 -1.50 -0.25
C SER A 180 -11.62 -0.72 0.74
N ASP A 181 -12.91 -1.02 0.75
CA ASP A 181 -13.91 -0.34 1.58
C ASP A 181 -14.14 -0.99 2.95
N SER A 182 -13.31 -1.98 3.33
CA SER A 182 -13.51 -2.75 4.57
C SER A 182 -13.39 -1.94 5.87
N MET A 183 -12.82 -0.73 5.79
CA MET A 183 -12.67 0.20 6.91
C MET A 183 -13.55 1.44 6.77
N MET A 184 -14.52 1.45 5.86
CA MET A 184 -15.51 2.53 5.78
C MET A 184 -16.36 2.58 7.06
N PRO A 185 -16.74 3.76 7.51
CA PRO A 185 -16.54 5.09 6.94
C PRO A 185 -15.22 5.75 7.35
N THR A 186 -14.44 5.10 8.22
CA THR A 186 -13.17 5.64 8.74
C THR A 186 -12.16 5.88 7.62
N LEU A 187 -11.95 4.87 6.77
CA LEU A 187 -11.09 4.94 5.58
C LEU A 187 -11.90 4.62 4.33
N LEU A 188 -11.64 5.39 3.27
CA LEU A 188 -12.27 5.19 1.96
C LEU A 188 -11.26 4.64 0.95
N ASP A 189 -11.74 3.96 -0.09
CA ASP A 189 -10.89 3.61 -1.23
C ASP A 189 -10.23 4.89 -1.80
N GLY A 190 -8.95 4.79 -2.11
CA GLY A 190 -8.15 5.92 -2.57
C GLY A 190 -7.57 6.80 -1.48
N ASP A 191 -7.82 6.55 -0.19
CA ASP A 191 -7.08 7.21 0.88
C ASP A 191 -5.62 6.76 0.91
N PHE A 192 -4.72 7.72 1.02
CA PHE A 192 -3.32 7.47 1.32
C PHE A 192 -3.08 7.79 2.79
N ILE A 193 -2.72 6.78 3.54
CA ILE A 193 -2.51 6.87 4.98
C ILE A 193 -1.03 6.86 5.35
N LEU A 194 -0.71 7.46 6.47
CA LEU A 194 0.61 7.40 7.08
C LEU A 194 0.61 6.38 8.22
N VAL A 195 1.52 5.41 8.13
CA VAL A 195 1.63 4.32 9.11
C VAL A 195 2.92 4.51 9.92
N GLU A 196 2.77 4.63 11.24
CA GLU A 196 3.86 4.69 12.21
C GLU A 196 4.42 3.30 12.47
N LYS A 197 5.58 2.99 11.90
CA LYS A 197 6.23 1.68 12.05
C LYS A 197 6.82 1.48 13.43
N PHE A 198 7.28 2.55 14.05
CA PHE A 198 7.87 2.50 15.40
C PHE A 198 6.83 2.26 16.49
N ALA A 199 5.52 2.40 16.23
CA ALA A 199 4.47 2.25 17.25
C ALA A 199 4.55 0.90 17.98
N TYR A 200 4.89 -0.19 17.28
CA TYR A 200 4.89 -1.55 17.84
C TYR A 200 6.26 -2.22 17.80
N GLY A 201 7.32 -1.46 17.52
CA GLY A 201 8.70 -1.90 17.53
C GLY A 201 9.44 -1.67 16.23
N LEU A 202 10.71 -1.33 16.35
CA LEU A 202 11.59 -1.16 15.20
C LEU A 202 11.92 -2.51 14.58
N ARG A 203 11.80 -2.59 13.25
CA ARG A 203 12.07 -3.79 12.46
C ARG A 203 13.06 -3.48 11.36
N LEU A 204 13.96 -4.43 11.08
CA LEU A 204 14.88 -4.31 9.96
C LEU A 204 14.11 -4.27 8.62
N PRO A 205 14.56 -3.43 7.67
CA PRO A 205 14.03 -3.48 6.31
C PRO A 205 14.29 -4.87 5.71
N ILE A 206 13.39 -5.34 4.83
CA ILE A 206 13.45 -6.62 4.12
C ILE A 206 13.20 -7.85 5.02
N THR A 207 14.01 -8.10 6.06
CA THR A 207 13.86 -9.28 6.93
C THR A 207 12.72 -9.14 7.93
N HIS A 208 12.32 -7.91 8.22
CA HIS A 208 11.28 -7.55 9.19
C HIS A 208 11.53 -8.06 10.63
N THR A 209 12.75 -8.48 10.92
CA THR A 209 13.15 -8.90 12.25
C THR A 209 13.02 -7.73 13.23
N LYS A 210 12.29 -7.94 14.32
CA LYS A 210 12.10 -6.93 15.37
C LYS A 210 13.40 -6.78 16.16
N ILE A 211 13.97 -5.57 16.14
CA ILE A 211 15.21 -5.22 16.86
C ILE A 211 14.92 -4.57 18.22
N LEU A 212 13.86 -3.78 18.29
CA LEU A 212 13.48 -3.07 19.50
C LEU A 212 11.97 -3.09 19.69
N SER A 213 11.51 -3.33 20.91
CA SER A 213 10.11 -3.19 21.29
C SER A 213 9.86 -1.77 21.79
N THR A 214 8.94 -1.05 21.18
CA THR A 214 8.60 0.34 21.52
C THR A 214 7.21 0.49 22.12
N GLY A 215 6.31 -0.46 21.83
CA GLY A 215 4.95 -0.45 22.31
C GLY A 215 4.17 -1.69 21.89
N GLU A 216 2.91 -1.74 22.31
CA GLU A 216 1.94 -2.78 21.95
C GLU A 216 0.66 -2.11 21.42
N PRO A 217 -0.11 -2.80 20.56
CA PRO A 217 -1.41 -2.30 20.11
C PRO A 217 -2.37 -2.09 21.28
N HIS A 218 -3.11 -0.99 21.21
CA HIS A 218 -4.24 -0.73 22.10
C HIS A 218 -5.54 -1.06 21.38
N ARG A 219 -6.57 -1.37 22.19
CA ARG A 219 -7.90 -1.57 21.64
C ARG A 219 -8.39 -0.27 20.99
N GLY A 220 -8.89 -0.39 19.75
CA GLY A 220 -9.30 0.73 18.93
C GLY A 220 -8.25 1.23 17.95
N ASP A 221 -6.97 0.88 18.10
CA ASP A 221 -5.94 1.22 17.09
C ASP A 221 -6.32 0.67 15.72
N VAL A 222 -6.17 1.48 14.67
CA VAL A 222 -6.23 1.04 13.29
C VAL A 222 -4.83 0.61 12.86
N VAL A 223 -4.67 -0.66 12.50
CA VAL A 223 -3.36 -1.28 12.33
C VAL A 223 -3.21 -1.88 10.94
N VAL A 224 -2.05 -1.59 10.32
CA VAL A 224 -1.59 -2.31 9.14
C VAL A 224 -0.81 -3.53 9.59
N PHE A 225 -1.13 -4.68 9.02
CA PHE A 225 -0.51 -5.96 9.33
C PHE A 225 -0.45 -6.86 8.10
N ARG A 226 0.45 -7.83 8.11
CA ARG A 226 0.54 -8.86 7.09
C ARG A 226 -0.56 -9.88 7.27
N TYR A 227 -1.27 -10.13 6.22
CA TYR A 227 -2.38 -11.10 6.18
C TYR A 227 -1.89 -12.49 6.60
N PRO A 228 -2.42 -13.08 7.69
CA PRO A 228 -1.85 -14.32 8.23
C PRO A 228 -1.82 -15.49 7.24
N PRO A 229 -2.86 -15.73 6.43
CA PRO A 229 -2.84 -16.78 5.41
C PRO A 229 -1.86 -16.51 4.25
N LYS A 230 -1.61 -15.23 3.91
CA LYS A 230 -0.73 -14.82 2.82
C LYS A 230 0.12 -13.61 3.23
N PRO A 231 1.25 -13.80 3.93
CA PRO A 231 2.04 -12.70 4.51
C PRO A 231 2.72 -11.76 3.50
N THR A 232 2.54 -11.97 2.22
CA THR A 232 2.95 -11.06 1.13
C THR A 232 1.95 -9.93 0.90
N GLU A 233 0.75 -10.03 1.48
CA GLU A 233 -0.31 -9.03 1.39
C GLU A 233 -0.47 -8.30 2.72
N ASP A 234 -0.61 -6.99 2.63
CA ASP A 234 -0.87 -6.14 3.79
C ASP A 234 -2.37 -5.83 3.90
N TYR A 235 -2.90 -6.02 5.11
CA TYR A 235 -4.29 -5.71 5.46
C TYR A 235 -4.32 -4.59 6.49
N ILE A 236 -5.45 -3.90 6.54
CA ILE A 236 -5.71 -2.88 7.55
C ILE A 236 -7.05 -3.15 8.22
N LYS A 237 -7.05 -3.22 9.55
CA LYS A 237 -8.24 -3.43 10.38
C LYS A 237 -8.07 -2.72 11.73
N ARG A 238 -9.16 -2.69 12.49
CA ARG A 238 -9.16 -2.17 13.86
C ARG A 238 -8.90 -3.27 14.88
N VAL A 239 -8.06 -2.99 15.87
CA VAL A 239 -7.80 -3.88 17.00
C VAL A 239 -9.02 -3.90 17.92
N VAL A 240 -9.68 -5.03 18.02
CA VAL A 240 -10.84 -5.24 18.90
C VAL A 240 -10.48 -6.13 20.09
N GLY A 241 -9.75 -7.22 19.87
CA GLY A 241 -9.32 -8.13 20.93
C GLY A 241 -7.81 -8.08 21.18
N LEU A 242 -7.44 -7.97 22.44
CA LEU A 242 -6.07 -8.01 22.94
C LEU A 242 -5.72 -9.41 23.48
N PRO A 243 -4.43 -9.77 23.62
CA PRO A 243 -4.03 -11.04 24.24
C PRO A 243 -4.70 -11.26 25.61
N GLY A 244 -5.34 -12.41 25.76
CA GLY A 244 -6.08 -12.79 26.99
C GLY A 244 -7.55 -12.39 27.00
N ASP A 245 -8.03 -11.66 26.01
CA ASP A 245 -9.46 -11.30 25.93
C ASP A 245 -10.32 -12.49 25.48
N HIS A 246 -11.54 -12.52 26.01
CA HIS A 246 -12.65 -13.31 25.46
C HIS A 246 -13.55 -12.39 24.63
N VAL A 247 -13.52 -12.54 23.32
CA VAL A 247 -14.28 -11.72 22.37
C VAL A 247 -15.43 -12.55 21.80
N VAL A 248 -16.63 -12.02 21.92
CA VAL A 248 -17.83 -12.60 21.32
C VAL A 248 -18.41 -11.58 20.35
N VAL A 249 -18.59 -12.01 19.12
CA VAL A 249 -19.29 -11.26 18.09
C VAL A 249 -20.62 -11.96 17.85
N ASP A 250 -21.71 -11.28 18.18
CA ASP A 250 -23.07 -11.76 17.93
C ASP A 250 -23.72 -10.83 16.90
N HIS A 251 -23.87 -11.33 15.68
CA HIS A 251 -24.13 -10.48 14.53
C HIS A 251 -23.05 -9.38 14.48
N ASP A 252 -23.43 -8.12 14.54
CA ASP A 252 -22.47 -7.00 14.56
C ASP A 252 -22.21 -6.42 15.94
N ARG A 253 -22.72 -7.10 16.99
CA ARG A 253 -22.56 -6.66 18.38
C ARG A 253 -21.36 -7.32 19.03
N LEU A 254 -20.51 -6.51 19.61
CA LEU A 254 -19.30 -6.96 20.30
C LEU A 254 -19.56 -7.11 21.81
N THR A 255 -19.07 -8.20 22.36
CA THR A 255 -18.96 -8.39 23.82
C THR A 255 -17.52 -8.79 24.12
N ILE A 256 -16.86 -8.07 25.01
CA ILE A 256 -15.47 -8.32 25.34
C ILE A 256 -15.38 -8.54 26.85
N ASN A 257 -14.85 -9.69 27.25
CA ASN A 257 -14.73 -10.12 28.66
C ASN A 257 -16.08 -10.01 29.42
N GLY A 258 -17.15 -10.42 28.74
CA GLY A 258 -18.51 -10.39 29.28
C GLY A 258 -19.18 -9.01 29.28
N LYS A 259 -18.46 -7.93 28.91
CA LYS A 259 -19.02 -6.58 28.81
C LYS A 259 -19.46 -6.30 27.38
N LYS A 260 -20.74 -6.00 27.18
CA LYS A 260 -21.26 -5.54 25.88
C LYS A 260 -20.64 -4.18 25.51
N ILE A 261 -20.16 -4.07 24.29
CA ILE A 261 -19.64 -2.82 23.76
C ILE A 261 -20.81 -1.94 23.30
N PRO A 262 -20.87 -0.68 23.75
CA PRO A 262 -21.93 0.22 23.34
C PRO A 262 -21.86 0.50 21.84
N LEU A 263 -22.96 0.28 21.15
CA LEU A 263 -23.14 0.60 19.73
C LEU A 263 -24.45 1.35 19.57
N ARG A 264 -24.39 2.60 19.16
CA ARG A 264 -25.52 3.49 18.90
C ARG A 264 -25.66 3.70 17.41
N ILE A 265 -26.87 3.55 16.88
CA ILE A 265 -27.15 3.89 15.48
C ILE A 265 -27.42 5.39 15.40
N ASP A 266 -26.67 6.09 14.57
CA ASP A 266 -26.72 7.56 14.43
C ASP A 266 -27.52 8.01 13.21
N GLY A 267 -27.74 7.12 12.23
CA GLY A 267 -28.47 7.44 11.01
C GLY A 267 -28.14 6.53 9.85
N THR A 268 -28.32 7.04 8.66
CA THR A 268 -28.01 6.33 7.40
C THR A 268 -26.78 6.90 6.74
N TYR A 269 -26.00 6.02 6.13
CA TYR A 269 -24.84 6.37 5.34
C TYR A 269 -25.12 6.10 3.85
N ASN A 270 -24.83 7.10 3.01
CA ASN A 270 -24.99 7.02 1.57
C ASN A 270 -23.72 7.57 0.90
N ASP A 271 -22.95 6.70 0.27
CA ASP A 271 -21.78 7.09 -0.53
C ASP A 271 -21.51 6.00 -1.59
N GLY A 272 -21.47 6.40 -2.85
CA GLY A 272 -21.21 5.49 -3.97
C GLY A 272 -22.19 4.33 -4.04
N CYS A 273 -21.67 3.10 -3.90
CA CYS A 273 -22.46 1.85 -3.91
C CYS A 273 -23.20 1.59 -2.59
N TYR A 274 -22.78 2.24 -1.51
CA TYR A 274 -23.32 2.05 -0.18
C TYR A 274 -24.50 2.99 0.02
N GLN A 275 -25.71 2.46 -0.19
CA GLN A 275 -26.96 3.20 -0.03
C GLN A 275 -27.76 2.63 1.13
N ASN A 276 -28.29 3.53 1.96
CA ASN A 276 -29.12 3.19 3.14
C ASN A 276 -28.44 2.29 4.18
N MET A 277 -27.09 2.30 4.23
CA MET A 277 -26.35 1.60 5.29
C MET A 277 -26.60 2.25 6.63
N GLN A 278 -26.68 1.48 7.71
CA GLN A 278 -26.73 2.03 9.06
C GLN A 278 -25.36 2.55 9.47
N LEU A 279 -25.29 3.83 9.81
CA LEU A 279 -24.12 4.43 10.43
C LEU A 279 -24.24 4.28 11.94
N GLY A 280 -23.33 3.55 12.55
CA GLY A 280 -23.26 3.40 14.00
C GLY A 280 -22.03 4.07 14.59
N THR A 281 -22.14 4.45 15.87
CA THR A 281 -21.00 4.83 16.71
C THR A 281 -20.77 3.77 17.76
N GLU A 282 -19.57 3.21 17.77
CA GLU A 282 -19.12 2.18 18.70
C GLU A 282 -18.07 2.75 19.67
N ASP A 283 -18.19 2.40 20.95
CA ASP A 283 -17.27 2.84 22.01
C ASP A 283 -16.48 1.65 22.58
N LEU A 284 -15.22 1.53 22.17
CA LEU A 284 -14.29 0.52 22.68
C LEU A 284 -13.60 0.93 24.01
N GLY A 285 -14.12 1.95 24.68
CA GLY A 285 -13.64 2.49 25.95
C GLY A 285 -12.76 3.72 25.79
N HIS A 286 -11.61 3.61 25.15
CA HIS A 286 -10.73 4.76 24.89
C HIS A 286 -10.84 5.28 23.45
N HIS A 287 -11.51 4.53 22.58
CA HIS A 287 -11.67 4.87 21.16
C HIS A 287 -13.14 4.78 20.77
N VAL A 288 -13.70 5.92 20.44
CA VAL A 288 -15.03 6.05 19.83
C VAL A 288 -14.84 6.20 18.33
N HIS A 289 -15.51 5.36 17.55
CA HIS A 289 -15.38 5.33 16.09
C HIS A 289 -16.72 5.00 15.43
N HIS A 290 -16.80 5.27 14.12
CA HIS A 290 -17.96 4.92 13.34
C HIS A 290 -17.82 3.55 12.71
N VAL A 291 -18.94 2.85 12.59
CA VAL A 291 -19.04 1.56 11.90
C VAL A 291 -20.19 1.61 10.89
N LEU A 292 -20.06 0.84 9.82
CA LEU A 292 -21.14 0.61 8.86
C LEU A 292 -21.69 -0.79 9.04
N LEU A 293 -23.03 -0.83 9.06
CA LEU A 293 -23.82 -2.03 9.23
C LEU A 293 -24.84 -2.12 8.11
N CYS A 294 -25.15 -3.31 7.65
CA CYS A 294 -26.27 -3.53 6.76
C CYS A 294 -27.60 -3.30 7.50
N PRO A 295 -28.59 -2.67 6.87
CA PRO A 295 -29.91 -2.59 7.44
C PRO A 295 -30.47 -4.00 7.59
N VAL A 296 -30.76 -4.43 8.80
CA VAL A 296 -31.48 -5.70 9.04
C VAL A 296 -32.95 -5.45 8.71
N PRO A 297 -33.58 -6.21 7.82
CA PRO A 297 -35.02 -6.13 7.61
C PRO A 297 -35.75 -6.52 8.90
N LEU A 298 -36.70 -5.70 9.29
CA LEU A 298 -37.53 -5.93 10.49
C LEU A 298 -38.48 -7.15 10.33
N GLU A 299 -38.67 -7.62 9.11
CA GLU A 299 -39.48 -8.83 8.83
C GLU A 299 -38.80 -9.66 7.74
N VAL A 300 -38.62 -10.95 8.01
CA VAL A 300 -38.21 -11.94 7.02
C VAL A 300 -39.41 -12.20 6.13
N THR A 301 -39.62 -11.33 5.13
CA THR A 301 -40.50 -11.66 4.00
C THR A 301 -39.69 -12.58 3.07
N ALA A 302 -40.39 -13.52 2.43
CA ALA A 302 -39.81 -14.55 1.56
C ALA A 302 -39.08 -14.02 0.32
N ASP A 303 -38.96 -12.71 0.15
CA ASP A 303 -38.17 -12.07 -0.91
C ASP A 303 -36.69 -12.02 -0.51
N PRO A 304 -35.80 -12.31 -1.44
CA PRO A 304 -34.37 -12.25 -1.15
C PRO A 304 -34.00 -10.83 -0.67
N LEU A 305 -33.43 -10.76 0.54
CA LEU A 305 -32.89 -9.55 1.14
C LEU A 305 -32.10 -8.71 0.14
N PRO A 306 -32.25 -7.37 0.15
CA PRO A 306 -31.32 -6.54 -0.58
C PRO A 306 -29.92 -6.88 -0.09
N SER A 307 -29.15 -7.55 -0.95
CA SER A 307 -27.82 -8.04 -0.58
C SER A 307 -26.92 -6.84 -0.28
N CYS A 308 -26.50 -6.71 0.96
CA CYS A 308 -25.41 -5.84 1.31
C CYS A 308 -24.17 -6.22 0.48
N PRO A 309 -23.41 -5.26 -0.03
CA PRO A 309 -22.22 -5.57 -0.81
C PRO A 309 -21.25 -6.38 0.05
N ARG A 310 -20.81 -7.52 -0.45
CA ARG A 310 -19.79 -8.38 0.16
C ARG A 310 -18.49 -8.24 -0.61
N SER A 311 -17.39 -8.15 0.09
CA SER A 311 -16.08 -8.37 -0.52
C SER A 311 -15.77 -9.85 -0.47
N ASP A 312 -15.59 -10.48 -1.61
CA ASP A 312 -14.86 -11.74 -1.72
C ASP A 312 -13.40 -11.46 -2.13
N ALA A 313 -12.58 -12.50 -2.12
CA ALA A 313 -11.18 -12.41 -2.58
C ALA A 313 -11.04 -11.97 -4.05
N ARG A 314 -12.12 -11.76 -4.77
CA ARG A 314 -12.21 -11.41 -6.18
C ARG A 314 -12.86 -10.06 -6.46
N GLY A 315 -13.30 -9.33 -5.41
CA GLY A 315 -13.92 -8.00 -5.53
C GLY A 315 -15.38 -7.97 -5.05
N TYR A 316 -15.93 -6.77 -4.98
CA TYR A 316 -17.29 -6.54 -4.48
C TYR A 316 -18.34 -7.04 -5.44
N ILE A 317 -19.28 -7.85 -4.96
CA ILE A 317 -20.52 -8.19 -5.70
C ILE A 317 -21.65 -7.38 -5.08
N CYS A 318 -22.02 -6.28 -5.73
CA CYS A 318 -23.30 -5.64 -5.45
C CYS A 318 -24.41 -6.44 -6.13
N GLY A 319 -25.30 -7.07 -5.38
CA GLY A 319 -26.56 -7.60 -5.91
C GLY A 319 -26.47 -8.81 -6.87
N GLY A 320 -25.51 -9.70 -6.69
CA GLY A 320 -25.48 -11.00 -7.36
C GLY A 320 -25.80 -12.14 -6.38
N ASN A 321 -26.41 -13.24 -6.86
CA ASN A 321 -26.47 -14.46 -6.06
C ASN A 321 -25.03 -14.85 -5.68
N PRO A 322 -24.75 -15.15 -4.40
CA PRO A 322 -23.45 -15.66 -4.00
C PRO A 322 -23.18 -16.97 -4.77
N PRO A 323 -21.92 -17.27 -5.13
CA PRO A 323 -21.59 -18.57 -5.68
C PRO A 323 -22.07 -19.66 -4.70
N PRO A 324 -22.51 -20.82 -5.20
CA PRO A 324 -23.14 -21.87 -4.38
C PRO A 324 -22.27 -22.41 -3.23
N ASP A 325 -20.96 -22.13 -3.29
CA ASP A 325 -19.94 -22.51 -2.31
C ASP A 325 -19.54 -21.36 -1.37
N ALA A 326 -20.06 -20.14 -1.55
CA ALA A 326 -19.91 -19.06 -0.59
C ALA A 326 -20.90 -19.28 0.56
N LEU A 327 -20.43 -19.88 1.64
CA LEU A 327 -21.21 -19.91 2.91
C LEU A 327 -21.58 -18.46 3.26
N PRO A 328 -22.89 -18.18 3.45
CA PRO A 328 -23.31 -16.84 3.82
C PRO A 328 -22.61 -16.45 5.13
N LEU A 329 -21.91 -15.30 5.14
CA LEU A 329 -21.33 -14.73 6.38
C LEU A 329 -22.39 -14.53 7.47
N PHE A 330 -23.67 -14.49 7.09
CA PHE A 330 -24.83 -14.50 7.98
C PHE A 330 -25.06 -15.80 8.77
N GLU A 331 -24.53 -16.95 8.33
CA GLU A 331 -24.67 -18.19 9.12
C GLU A 331 -23.68 -18.25 10.29
N GLN A 332 -22.65 -17.40 10.34
CA GLN A 332 -21.82 -17.24 11.53
C GLN A 332 -22.39 -16.12 12.42
N SER A 333 -23.64 -16.27 12.83
CA SER A 333 -24.31 -15.29 13.70
C SER A 333 -23.62 -15.11 15.06
N LEU A 334 -22.79 -16.06 15.47
CA LEU A 334 -22.10 -16.05 16.76
C LEU A 334 -20.68 -16.58 16.61
N VAL A 335 -19.69 -15.68 16.75
CA VAL A 335 -18.27 -16.04 16.78
C VAL A 335 -17.71 -15.79 18.17
N LYS A 336 -17.09 -16.82 18.77
CA LYS A 336 -16.42 -16.74 20.07
C LYS A 336 -14.93 -16.96 19.90
N MET A 337 -14.14 -16.07 20.46
CA MET A 337 -12.68 -16.07 20.28
C MET A 337 -11.98 -15.82 21.61
N ASP A 338 -11.24 -16.80 22.10
CA ASP A 338 -10.30 -16.63 23.22
C ASP A 338 -8.95 -16.23 22.62
N VAL A 339 -8.50 -15.01 22.88
CA VAL A 339 -7.34 -14.42 22.22
C VAL A 339 -6.05 -14.96 22.84
N PRO A 340 -5.25 -15.78 22.13
CA PRO A 340 -4.02 -16.31 22.65
C PRO A 340 -2.97 -15.22 22.94
N ALA A 341 -1.95 -15.55 23.74
CA ALA A 341 -0.81 -14.69 23.98
C ALA A 341 -0.14 -14.24 22.66
N LYS A 342 0.21 -12.96 22.55
CA LYS A 342 0.86 -12.37 21.37
C LYS A 342 0.02 -12.46 20.08
N ARG A 343 -1.30 -12.53 20.19
CA ARG A 343 -2.23 -12.49 19.08
C ARG A 343 -3.32 -11.45 19.31
N TYR A 344 -3.93 -11.00 18.24
CA TYR A 344 -4.94 -9.94 18.24
C TYR A 344 -6.15 -10.35 17.40
N VAL A 345 -7.33 -9.86 17.79
CA VAL A 345 -8.54 -9.89 16.97
C VAL A 345 -8.67 -8.57 16.26
N MET A 346 -8.72 -8.62 14.94
CA MET A 346 -8.82 -7.48 14.04
C MET A 346 -10.16 -7.51 13.33
N ILE A 347 -10.95 -6.43 13.42
CA ILE A 347 -12.28 -6.32 12.77
C ILE A 347 -12.34 -5.04 11.95
N GLY A 348 -13.00 -5.11 10.78
CA GLY A 348 -13.23 -3.95 9.94
C GLY A 348 -14.36 -3.07 10.43
N ASP A 349 -14.26 -1.76 10.18
CA ASP A 349 -15.30 -0.81 10.53
C ASP A 349 -16.54 -0.96 9.63
N ASN A 350 -16.37 -1.46 8.41
CA ASN A 350 -17.47 -1.88 7.53
C ASN A 350 -17.80 -3.34 7.82
N ARG A 351 -18.62 -3.56 8.85
CA ARG A 351 -18.86 -4.86 9.49
C ARG A 351 -19.27 -5.96 8.52
N ASP A 352 -20.20 -5.71 7.65
CA ASP A 352 -20.74 -6.69 6.71
C ASP A 352 -19.91 -6.81 5.44
N ASN A 353 -18.93 -5.94 5.25
CA ASN A 353 -18.06 -5.91 4.08
C ASN A 353 -16.58 -5.96 4.45
N SER A 354 -16.24 -6.84 5.37
CA SER A 354 -14.88 -6.98 5.86
C SER A 354 -14.49 -8.46 6.00
N ASP A 355 -13.46 -8.84 5.26
CA ASP A 355 -12.72 -10.08 5.51
C ASP A 355 -11.71 -9.83 6.64
N ASP A 356 -12.00 -10.38 7.84
CA ASP A 356 -11.27 -10.09 9.07
C ASP A 356 -11.18 -11.30 10.02
N SER A 357 -10.82 -11.06 11.29
CA SER A 357 -10.61 -12.15 12.26
C SER A 357 -11.83 -13.05 12.47
N ARG A 358 -13.03 -12.61 12.12
CA ARG A 358 -14.22 -13.45 12.15
C ARG A 358 -14.15 -14.60 11.15
N VAL A 359 -13.38 -14.42 10.07
CA VAL A 359 -13.24 -15.39 8.97
C VAL A 359 -11.94 -16.19 9.11
N TRP A 360 -10.79 -15.52 9.25
CA TRP A 360 -9.48 -16.16 9.20
C TRP A 360 -8.75 -16.23 10.55
N GLY A 361 -9.35 -15.72 11.65
CA GLY A 361 -8.85 -15.87 13.02
C GLY A 361 -7.85 -14.79 13.44
N PHE A 362 -6.83 -15.15 14.22
CA PHE A 362 -5.98 -14.22 14.94
C PHE A 362 -4.80 -13.71 14.13
N VAL A 363 -4.43 -12.42 14.37
CA VAL A 363 -3.20 -11.83 13.83
C VAL A 363 -2.06 -11.99 14.85
N PRO A 364 -0.98 -12.69 14.50
CA PRO A 364 0.20 -12.77 15.36
C PRO A 364 0.92 -11.41 15.47
N GLN A 365 1.48 -11.09 16.64
CA GLN A 365 2.23 -9.86 16.88
C GLN A 365 3.38 -9.63 15.87
N ARG A 366 4.00 -10.71 15.38
CA ARG A 366 5.07 -10.64 14.37
C ARG A 366 4.58 -10.09 13.01
N ASN A 367 3.28 -10.20 12.73
CA ASN A 367 2.68 -9.74 11.48
C ASN A 367 2.36 -8.24 11.50
N LEU A 368 2.38 -7.59 12.66
CA LEU A 368 2.07 -6.16 12.76
C LEU A 368 3.13 -5.33 12.01
N VAL A 369 2.68 -4.39 11.19
CA VAL A 369 3.52 -3.44 10.45
C VAL A 369 3.60 -2.12 11.19
N GLY A 370 2.45 -1.52 11.54
CA GLY A 370 2.42 -0.26 12.27
C GLY A 370 1.00 0.26 12.47
N ARG A 371 0.89 1.40 13.16
CA ARG A 371 -0.38 2.07 13.44
C ARG A 371 -0.68 3.11 12.36
N ALA A 372 -1.86 3.08 11.78
CA ALA A 372 -2.35 4.11 10.87
C ALA A 372 -2.76 5.36 11.67
N THR A 373 -2.26 6.53 11.30
CA THR A 373 -2.44 7.74 12.12
C THR A 373 -3.11 8.88 11.38
N TYR A 374 -2.73 9.15 10.15
CA TYR A 374 -3.24 10.28 9.37
C TYR A 374 -3.52 9.88 7.93
N ILE A 375 -4.55 10.50 7.33
CA ILE A 375 -4.77 10.51 5.90
C ILE A 375 -4.01 11.71 5.35
N TRP A 376 -2.94 11.48 4.56
CA TRP A 376 -2.11 12.56 4.03
C TRP A 376 -2.50 12.97 2.60
N PHE A 377 -3.21 12.08 1.87
CA PHE A 377 -3.75 12.36 0.55
C PHE A 377 -4.96 11.46 0.26
N ASN A 378 -5.83 11.87 -0.68
CA ASN A 378 -6.93 11.04 -1.18
C ASN A 378 -7.01 11.18 -2.70
N TRP A 379 -6.97 10.06 -3.40
CA TRP A 379 -7.16 10.00 -4.83
C TRP A 379 -7.74 8.66 -5.24
N ASP A 380 -9.01 8.68 -5.62
CA ASP A 380 -9.66 7.54 -6.27
C ASP A 380 -9.91 7.84 -7.75
N ILE A 381 -9.24 7.07 -8.62
CA ILE A 381 -9.34 7.21 -10.09
C ILE A 381 -10.76 6.94 -10.60
N ASN A 382 -11.55 6.13 -9.86
CA ASN A 382 -12.90 5.74 -10.27
C ASN A 382 -13.95 6.71 -9.76
N ARG A 383 -13.61 7.59 -8.83
CA ARG A 383 -14.51 8.61 -8.29
C ARG A 383 -14.54 9.83 -9.19
N LYS A 384 -15.73 10.17 -9.69
CA LYS A 384 -15.94 11.45 -10.39
C LYS A 384 -15.77 12.59 -9.37
N GLY A 385 -14.97 13.59 -9.71
CA GLY A 385 -14.77 14.79 -8.87
C GLY A 385 -13.36 14.96 -8.28
N GLY A 386 -12.45 14.02 -8.53
CA GLY A 386 -11.04 14.13 -8.09
C GLY A 386 -10.82 13.91 -6.60
N PRO A 387 -9.77 14.50 -6.02
CA PRO A 387 -9.41 14.30 -4.60
C PRO A 387 -10.46 14.86 -3.64
N ILE A 388 -10.69 14.17 -2.54
CA ILE A 388 -11.52 14.67 -1.44
C ILE A 388 -10.63 15.47 -0.49
N TRP A 389 -10.49 16.76 -0.74
CA TRP A 389 -9.59 17.65 0.00
C TRP A 389 -9.87 17.69 1.51
N SER A 390 -11.15 17.53 1.92
CA SER A 390 -11.55 17.53 3.34
C SER A 390 -11.03 16.32 4.13
N ARG A 391 -10.48 15.30 3.47
CA ARG A 391 -9.89 14.14 4.12
C ARG A 391 -8.41 14.32 4.43
N ILE A 392 -7.74 15.23 3.72
CA ILE A 392 -6.30 15.46 3.88
C ILE A 392 -6.03 16.08 5.26
N GLY A 393 -5.08 15.48 5.99
CA GLY A 393 -4.73 15.88 7.36
C GLY A 393 -5.65 15.31 8.45
N LYS A 394 -6.69 14.54 8.08
CA LYS A 394 -7.54 13.88 9.07
C LYS A 394 -6.76 12.85 9.86
N LYS A 395 -6.87 12.94 11.19
CA LYS A 395 -6.39 11.90 12.10
C LYS A 395 -7.33 10.69 12.05
N ILE A 396 -6.76 9.51 11.93
CA ILE A 396 -7.47 8.24 12.02
C ILE A 396 -7.72 7.95 13.51
N LYS A 397 -8.99 7.76 13.85
CA LYS A 397 -9.45 7.51 15.23
C LYS A 397 -9.96 6.09 15.35
#